data_bb2c2d62eb0bd9e044d137454339dc6b
#
_entry.id   bb2c2d62eb0bd9e044d137454339dc6b
#
_cell.length_a   1.000
_cell.length_b   1.000
_cell.length_c   1.000
_cell.angle_alpha   90.00
_cell.angle_beta   90.00
_cell.angle_gamma   90.00
#
_symmetry.space_group_name_H-M   'P 1'
#
loop_
_entity.id
_entity.type
_entity.pdbx_description
1 polymer ?
#
loop_
_entity_poly.entity_id
_entity_poly.type
_entity_poly.pdbx_seq_one_letter_code
_entity_poly.pdbx_strand_id
1 'polypeptide(L)'
;MSWVSKEDWFASRPDPIAPHARAIIDHMNDDHASTMVEYCRAFSKATDATAATMSSVDRYGFEMSAETAKGPRPIRVAFPQPIETTEDARREMVALAKRASEVLART
;
A
#
# COMPACT_ATOMS: atom_id res chain seq x y z
N MET A 1 -0.83 -37.26 -5.19
CA MET A 1 -1.39 -35.94 -4.99
C MET A 1 -0.27 -34.95 -4.73
N SER A 2 -0.22 -33.92 -5.50
CA SER A 2 0.80 -32.92 -5.26
C SER A 2 0.45 -32.09 -4.04
N TRP A 3 1.44 -31.84 -3.23
CA TRP A 3 1.28 -31.01 -2.06
C TRP A 3 1.38 -29.54 -2.46
N VAL A 4 0.42 -28.74 -2.01
CA VAL A 4 0.41 -27.30 -2.29
C VAL A 4 1.10 -26.59 -1.15
N SER A 5 2.08 -25.74 -1.45
CA SER A 5 2.76 -24.97 -0.44
C SER A 5 1.79 -23.96 0.19
N LYS A 6 2.16 -23.42 1.37
CA LYS A 6 1.34 -22.44 2.04
C LYS A 6 1.11 -21.22 1.15
N GLU A 7 2.15 -20.77 0.45
CA GLU A 7 2.06 -19.63 -0.46
C GLU A 7 1.14 -19.92 -1.63
N ASP A 8 1.25 -21.12 -2.23
CA ASP A 8 0.39 -21.53 -3.33
C ASP A 8 -1.07 -21.64 -2.90
N TRP A 9 -1.30 -22.14 -1.69
CA TRP A 9 -2.64 -22.25 -1.16
C TRP A 9 -3.29 -20.88 -0.98
N PHE A 10 -2.55 -19.90 -0.44
CA PHE A 10 -3.06 -18.54 -0.31
C PHE A 10 -3.27 -17.88 -1.68
N ALA A 11 -2.37 -18.13 -2.62
CA ALA A 11 -2.49 -17.58 -3.97
C ALA A 11 -3.70 -18.10 -4.71
N SER A 12 -4.15 -19.33 -4.40
CA SER A 12 -5.31 -19.93 -5.04
C SER A 12 -6.64 -19.47 -4.46
N ARG A 13 -6.63 -18.83 -3.28
CA ARG A 13 -7.84 -18.31 -2.66
C ARG A 13 -8.18 -16.95 -3.21
N PRO A 14 -9.47 -16.66 -3.45
CA PRO A 14 -9.86 -15.32 -3.86
C PRO A 14 -9.42 -14.28 -2.83
N ASP A 15 -8.81 -13.21 -3.31
CA ASP A 15 -8.46 -12.07 -2.45
C ASP A 15 -9.75 -11.31 -2.15
N PRO A 16 -10.16 -11.18 -0.87
CA PRO A 16 -11.39 -10.47 -0.52
C PRO A 16 -11.34 -8.98 -0.88
N ILE A 17 -10.16 -8.42 -1.11
CA ILE A 17 -9.99 -7.02 -1.49
C ILE A 17 -10.11 -6.83 -3.00
N ALA A 18 -9.86 -7.88 -3.80
CA ALA A 18 -9.87 -7.77 -5.25
C ALA A 18 -11.13 -7.07 -5.83
N PRO A 19 -12.36 -7.41 -5.39
CA PRO A 19 -13.54 -6.75 -5.91
C PRO A 19 -13.61 -5.25 -5.58
N HIS A 20 -12.86 -4.80 -4.59
CA HIS A 20 -12.87 -3.41 -4.11
C HIS A 20 -11.61 -2.65 -4.48
N ALA A 21 -10.64 -3.32 -5.09
CA ALA A 21 -9.32 -2.73 -5.34
C ALA A 21 -9.41 -1.44 -6.15
N ARG A 22 -10.22 -1.44 -7.21
CA ARG A 22 -10.34 -0.26 -8.08
C ARG A 22 -10.88 0.94 -7.32
N ALA A 23 -11.91 0.73 -6.50
CA ALA A 23 -12.51 1.82 -5.73
C ALA A 23 -11.51 2.38 -4.70
N ILE A 24 -10.75 1.50 -4.04
CA ILE A 24 -9.74 1.91 -3.07
C ILE A 24 -8.64 2.72 -3.76
N ILE A 25 -8.15 2.22 -4.90
CA ILE A 25 -7.09 2.88 -5.67
C ILE A 25 -7.53 4.27 -6.11
N ASP A 26 -8.72 4.38 -6.68
CA ASP A 26 -9.24 5.67 -7.16
C ASP A 26 -9.40 6.65 -6.01
N HIS A 27 -9.95 6.19 -4.88
CA HIS A 27 -10.14 7.04 -3.70
C HIS A 27 -8.80 7.55 -3.17
N MET A 28 -7.80 6.66 -3.05
CA MET A 28 -6.49 7.05 -2.56
C MET A 28 -5.81 8.05 -3.49
N ASN A 29 -5.89 7.83 -4.79
CA ASN A 29 -5.27 8.72 -5.77
C ASN A 29 -5.97 10.08 -5.82
N ASP A 30 -7.29 10.11 -5.66
CA ASP A 30 -8.06 11.35 -5.76
C ASP A 30 -7.97 12.20 -4.48
N ASP A 31 -8.06 11.55 -3.30
CA ASP A 31 -8.24 12.27 -2.05
C ASP A 31 -7.04 12.21 -1.09
N HIS A 32 -6.10 11.28 -1.32
CA HIS A 32 -5.01 11.03 -0.36
C HIS A 32 -3.64 10.98 -1.02
N ALA A 33 -3.44 11.71 -2.11
CA ALA A 33 -2.17 11.71 -2.83
C ALA A 33 -1.00 12.17 -1.94
N SER A 34 -1.21 13.22 -1.14
CA SER A 34 -0.16 13.72 -0.26
C SER A 34 0.21 12.72 0.84
N THR A 35 -0.78 11.97 1.33
CA THR A 35 -0.53 10.91 2.31
C THR A 35 0.32 9.82 1.72
N MET A 36 0.10 9.47 0.46
CA MET A 36 0.91 8.45 -0.22
C MET A 36 2.35 8.90 -0.43
N VAL A 37 2.59 10.18 -0.66
CA VAL A 37 3.94 10.71 -0.69
C VAL A 37 4.62 10.50 0.66
N GLU A 38 3.90 10.73 1.75
CA GLU A 38 4.43 10.49 3.09
C GLU A 38 4.74 9.01 3.32
N TYR A 39 3.90 8.10 2.84
CA TYR A 39 4.20 6.66 2.90
C TYR A 39 5.53 6.35 2.20
N CYS A 40 5.74 6.89 1.02
CA CYS A 40 6.97 6.66 0.28
C CYS A 40 8.18 7.16 1.04
N ARG A 41 8.11 8.36 1.59
CA ARG A 41 9.21 8.98 2.32
C ARG A 41 9.49 8.28 3.65
N ALA A 42 8.45 7.84 4.34
CA ALA A 42 8.58 7.25 5.66
C ALA A 42 8.96 5.77 5.63
N PHE A 43 8.43 5.03 4.66
CA PHE A 43 8.52 3.56 4.66
C PHE A 43 9.42 2.99 3.57
N SER A 44 10.06 3.83 2.79
CA SER A 44 10.95 3.37 1.74
C SER A 44 12.18 4.26 1.63
N LYS A 45 13.08 3.89 0.70
CA LYS A 45 14.27 4.69 0.42
C LYS A 45 13.98 5.89 -0.47
N ALA A 46 12.75 6.05 -0.94
CA ALA A 46 12.33 7.17 -1.77
C ALA A 46 12.04 8.40 -0.91
N THR A 47 13.04 8.85 -0.16
CA THR A 47 12.91 9.98 0.78
C THR A 47 12.73 11.32 0.07
N ASP A 48 13.01 11.36 -1.23
CA ASP A 48 12.86 12.54 -2.08
C ASP A 48 11.59 12.49 -2.94
N ALA A 49 10.67 11.57 -2.66
CA ALA A 49 9.44 11.45 -3.44
C ALA A 49 8.65 12.77 -3.42
N THR A 50 8.21 13.21 -4.60
CA THR A 50 7.42 14.43 -4.78
C THR A 50 5.98 14.13 -5.16
N ALA A 51 5.72 12.94 -5.68
CA ALA A 51 4.37 12.50 -6.03
C ALA A 51 4.31 10.98 -5.87
N ALA A 52 3.12 10.47 -5.67
CA ALA A 52 2.89 9.03 -5.56
C ALA A 52 1.52 8.68 -6.09
N THR A 53 1.43 7.55 -6.80
CA THR A 53 0.19 7.04 -7.36
C THR A 53 0.07 5.58 -6.97
N MET A 54 -1.08 5.21 -6.39
CA MET A 54 -1.34 3.81 -6.07
C MET A 54 -1.68 3.06 -7.35
N SER A 55 -1.05 1.91 -7.56
CA SER A 55 -1.24 1.08 -8.74
C SER A 55 -1.95 -0.23 -8.43
N SER A 56 -1.80 -0.74 -7.22
CA SER A 56 -2.49 -1.97 -6.82
C SER A 56 -2.69 -2.01 -5.33
N VAL A 57 -3.67 -2.79 -4.90
CA VAL A 57 -3.92 -3.08 -3.49
C VAL A 57 -4.47 -4.49 -3.40
N ASP A 58 -4.00 -5.22 -2.40
CA ASP A 58 -4.46 -6.56 -2.11
C ASP A 58 -4.55 -6.75 -0.59
N ARG A 59 -4.90 -7.93 -0.14
CA ARG A 59 -5.05 -8.19 1.28
C ARG A 59 -3.75 -8.05 2.08
N TYR A 60 -2.60 -8.10 1.42
CA TYR A 60 -1.29 -8.07 2.09
C TYR A 60 -0.64 -6.70 2.08
N GLY A 61 -1.09 -5.80 1.23
CA GLY A 61 -0.49 -4.47 1.13
C GLY A 61 -0.89 -3.78 -0.16
N PHE A 62 -0.10 -2.77 -0.53
CA PHE A 62 -0.38 -2.01 -1.75
C PHE A 62 0.92 -1.59 -2.41
N GLU A 63 0.81 -1.28 -3.71
CA GLU A 63 1.94 -0.80 -4.50
C GLU A 63 1.67 0.59 -5.00
N MET A 64 2.73 1.38 -5.04
CA MET A 64 2.69 2.75 -5.53
C MET A 64 3.83 2.96 -6.52
N SER A 65 3.66 3.94 -7.39
CA SER A 65 4.75 4.50 -8.16
C SER A 65 5.10 5.86 -7.57
N ALA A 66 6.32 6.02 -7.11
CA ALA A 66 6.79 7.28 -6.53
C ALA A 66 7.64 8.04 -7.54
N GLU A 67 7.39 9.32 -7.69
CA GLU A 67 8.25 10.18 -8.50
C GLU A 67 9.40 10.66 -7.65
N THR A 68 10.62 10.39 -8.10
CA THR A 68 11.84 10.77 -7.40
C THR A 68 12.77 11.51 -8.36
N ALA A 69 13.87 12.05 -7.82
CA ALA A 69 14.88 12.72 -8.64
C ALA A 69 15.48 11.80 -9.71
N LYS A 70 15.38 10.49 -9.49
CA LYS A 70 15.90 9.48 -10.44
C LYS A 70 14.80 8.88 -11.32
N GLY A 71 13.60 9.48 -11.31
CA GLY A 71 12.46 8.99 -12.07
C GLY A 71 11.49 8.19 -11.23
N PRO A 72 10.49 7.54 -11.88
CA PRO A 72 9.49 6.76 -11.14
C PRO A 72 10.10 5.50 -10.54
N ARG A 73 9.70 5.18 -9.32
CA ARG A 73 10.16 3.99 -8.62
C ARG A 73 8.97 3.23 -8.02
N PRO A 74 8.95 1.90 -8.16
CA PRO A 74 7.91 1.09 -7.53
C PRO A 74 8.17 0.96 -6.03
N ILE A 75 7.12 1.14 -5.24
CA ILE A 75 7.17 1.05 -3.78
C ILE A 75 6.08 0.09 -3.33
N ARG A 76 6.44 -0.89 -2.51
CA ARG A 76 5.47 -1.80 -1.90
C ARG A 76 5.42 -1.52 -0.41
N VAL A 77 4.20 -1.36 0.12
CA VAL A 77 3.97 -1.22 1.57
C VAL A 77 3.10 -2.39 2.02
N ALA A 78 3.58 -3.15 2.99
CA ALA A 78 2.85 -4.29 3.53
C ALA A 78 1.98 -3.85 4.72
N PHE A 79 0.78 -4.42 4.80
CA PHE A 79 -0.02 -4.28 6.02
C PHE A 79 0.58 -5.16 7.11
N PRO A 80 0.50 -4.76 8.39
CA PRO A 80 1.00 -5.60 9.49
C PRO A 80 0.32 -6.96 9.55
N GLN A 81 -0.94 -7.04 9.12
CA GLN A 81 -1.71 -8.27 9.06
C GLN A 81 -2.56 -8.26 7.79
N PRO A 82 -2.87 -9.43 7.21
CA PRO A 82 -3.77 -9.48 6.06
C PRO A 82 -5.12 -8.87 6.41
N ILE A 83 -5.68 -8.12 5.46
CA ILE A 83 -6.99 -7.51 5.62
C ILE A 83 -8.04 -8.30 4.83
N GLU A 84 -9.31 -8.16 5.20
CA GLU A 84 -10.40 -8.90 4.55
C GLU A 84 -11.53 -8.01 4.04
N THR A 85 -11.66 -6.80 4.59
CA THR A 85 -12.74 -5.89 4.24
C THR A 85 -12.21 -4.52 3.85
N THR A 86 -13.06 -3.73 3.19
CA THR A 86 -12.72 -2.34 2.86
C THR A 86 -12.55 -1.50 4.12
N GLU A 87 -13.25 -1.84 5.18
CA GLU A 87 -13.12 -1.16 6.46
C GLU A 87 -11.76 -1.45 7.10
N ASP A 88 -11.30 -2.70 6.99
CA ASP A 88 -9.96 -3.06 7.43
C ASP A 88 -8.91 -2.26 6.65
N ALA A 89 -9.07 -2.13 5.33
CA ALA A 89 -8.17 -1.37 4.49
C ALA A 89 -8.09 0.08 4.96
N ARG A 90 -9.24 0.69 5.20
CA ARG A 90 -9.31 2.07 5.68
C ARG A 90 -8.60 2.22 7.00
N ARG A 91 -8.87 1.32 7.94
CA ARG A 91 -8.27 1.37 9.28
C ARG A 91 -6.75 1.24 9.20
N GLU A 92 -6.25 0.31 8.40
CA GLU A 92 -4.82 0.10 8.26
C GLU A 92 -4.13 1.28 7.58
N MET A 93 -4.76 1.85 6.57
CA MET A 93 -4.20 3.01 5.87
C MET A 93 -4.17 4.26 6.75
N VAL A 94 -5.17 4.45 7.61
CA VAL A 94 -5.17 5.54 8.59
C VAL A 94 -4.05 5.33 9.62
N ALA A 95 -3.88 4.11 10.09
CA ALA A 95 -2.80 3.79 11.03
C ALA A 95 -1.43 4.01 10.41
N LEU A 96 -1.26 3.64 9.14
CA LEU A 96 -0.01 3.89 8.40
C LEU A 96 0.24 5.37 8.20
N ALA A 97 -0.80 6.16 7.93
CA ALA A 97 -0.67 7.61 7.78
C ALA A 97 -0.17 8.25 9.06
N LYS A 98 -0.70 7.82 10.19
CA LYS A 98 -0.26 8.31 11.49
C LYS A 98 1.19 7.94 11.76
N ARG A 99 1.56 6.70 11.48
CA ARG A 99 2.94 6.24 11.64
C ARG A 99 3.91 6.98 10.72
N ALA A 100 3.53 7.20 9.47
CA ALA A 100 4.35 7.96 8.53
C ALA A 100 4.60 9.36 9.03
N SER A 101 3.57 10.03 9.51
CA SER A 101 3.69 11.39 10.07
C SER A 101 4.65 11.40 11.27
N GLU A 102 4.56 10.41 12.14
CA GLU A 102 5.45 10.29 13.30
C GLU A 102 6.91 10.07 12.87
N VAL A 103 7.13 9.19 11.90
CA VAL A 103 8.47 8.92 11.38
C VAL A 103 9.09 10.18 10.78
N LEU A 104 8.31 10.89 9.96
CA LEU A 104 8.82 12.09 9.27
C LEU A 104 9.06 13.25 10.26
N ALA A 105 8.32 13.31 11.36
CA ALA A 105 8.51 14.33 12.37
C ALA A 105 9.83 14.16 13.13
N ARG A 106 10.43 12.97 13.07
CA ARG A 106 11.69 12.68 13.77
C ARG A 106 12.93 12.92 12.92
N THR A 107 12.75 13.20 11.65
CA THR A 107 13.89 13.38 10.71
C THR A 107 14.28 14.85 10.55
#